data_a6dff77be106f18f1758791c39be8775
#
_entry.id   a6dff77be106f18f1758791c39be8775
#
_cell.length_a   1.000
_cell.length_b   1.000
_cell.length_c   1.000
_cell.angle_alpha   90.00
_cell.angle_beta   90.00
_cell.angle_gamma   90.00
#
_symmetry.space_group_name_H-M   'P 1'
#
loop_
_entity.id
_entity.type
_entity.pdbx_description
1 polymer ?
#
loop_
_entity_poly.entity_id
_entity_poly.type
_entity_poly.pdbx_seq_one_letter_code
_entity_poly.pdbx_strand_id
1 'polypeptide(L)'
;MAIIVDKNTRLLIQGITGGEGQFHGQQMIDYGTNVVAGVTPGKGGQTTLENVPVFNTVVEAIDATQCNASVIYVPAPFAADAAMEAIAAGLGVVIIITEGIPTLDMLKVYHAAQDHGTIVVGPNCPGVISPGKCKVGIMPAFIHKEGRIGVISRSGTLTYEVVNALTEAGMGQSTCIGIGGDPIIGTRYIDALKMFEADPETDGLAAATKKKPPSLLSRT
;
A
#
# COMPACT_ATOMS: atom_id res chain seq x y z
N MET A 1 -7.87 -15.38 -6.65
CA MET A 1 -6.99 -14.25 -7.04
C MET A 1 -7.17 -13.19 -5.96
N ALA A 2 -6.12 -12.65 -5.39
CA ALA A 2 -6.26 -11.51 -4.47
C ALA A 2 -6.32 -10.21 -5.27
N ILE A 3 -6.91 -9.15 -4.73
CA ILE A 3 -6.93 -7.85 -5.39
C ILE A 3 -5.69 -7.04 -5.02
N ILE A 4 -5.17 -6.24 -5.95
CA ILE A 4 -4.01 -5.33 -5.85
C ILE A 4 -2.67 -6.05 -5.68
N VAL A 5 -2.49 -6.89 -4.64
CA VAL A 5 -1.23 -7.59 -4.37
C VAL A 5 -1.45 -9.08 -4.13
N ASP A 6 -0.60 -9.92 -4.71
CA ASP A 6 -0.69 -11.39 -4.63
C ASP A 6 0.71 -12.04 -4.64
N LYS A 7 0.76 -13.36 -4.86
CA LYS A 7 2.02 -14.13 -4.94
C LYS A 7 2.91 -13.75 -6.13
N ASN A 8 2.37 -13.08 -7.14
CA ASN A 8 3.11 -12.62 -8.33
C ASN A 8 3.65 -11.19 -8.14
N THR A 9 3.35 -10.55 -7.02
CA THR A 9 3.85 -9.20 -6.72
C THR A 9 5.36 -9.25 -6.53
N ARG A 10 6.09 -8.50 -7.36
CA ARG A 10 7.54 -8.27 -7.31
C ARG A 10 7.76 -6.85 -6.83
N LEU A 11 8.03 -6.73 -5.53
CA LEU A 11 7.98 -5.45 -4.83
C LEU A 11 9.28 -4.67 -4.92
N LEU A 12 9.18 -3.41 -5.29
CA LEU A 12 10.20 -2.36 -5.15
C LEU A 12 9.92 -1.53 -3.89
N ILE A 13 10.96 -1.20 -3.12
CA ILE A 13 10.86 -0.29 -1.96
C ILE A 13 11.58 1.02 -2.28
N GLN A 14 10.84 2.13 -2.43
CA GLN A 14 11.42 3.46 -2.54
C GLN A 14 11.70 4.03 -1.15
N GLY A 15 12.93 4.49 -0.93
CA GLY A 15 13.42 4.88 0.40
C GLY A 15 13.94 3.70 1.22
N ILE A 16 14.36 2.60 0.58
CA ILE A 16 14.77 1.34 1.23
C ILE A 16 15.92 1.51 2.21
N THR A 17 16.80 2.48 2.03
CA THR A 17 17.97 2.70 2.91
C THR A 17 17.65 3.57 4.13
N GLY A 18 16.42 4.10 4.22
CA GLY A 18 15.92 4.80 5.41
C GLY A 18 15.46 3.82 6.50
N GLY A 19 15.33 4.31 7.74
CA GLY A 19 14.94 3.46 8.88
C GLY A 19 13.63 2.74 8.67
N GLU A 20 12.57 3.45 8.22
CA GLU A 20 11.26 2.88 7.94
C GLU A 20 11.32 1.86 6.79
N GLY A 21 12.04 2.20 5.70
CA GLY A 21 12.21 1.32 4.55
C GLY A 21 12.91 0.01 4.91
N GLN A 22 13.93 0.07 5.77
CA GLN A 22 14.64 -1.12 6.26
C GLN A 22 13.76 -1.94 7.20
N PHE A 23 13.19 -1.31 8.22
CA PHE A 23 12.40 -2.01 9.23
C PHE A 23 11.18 -2.73 8.62
N HIS A 24 10.38 -2.01 7.86
CA HIS A 24 9.20 -2.59 7.24
C HIS A 24 9.55 -3.48 6.04
N GLY A 25 10.65 -3.18 5.34
CA GLY A 25 11.19 -4.04 4.28
C GLY A 25 11.51 -5.43 4.81
N GLN A 26 12.22 -5.52 5.94
CA GLN A 26 12.52 -6.80 6.57
C GLN A 26 11.24 -7.54 6.99
N GLN A 27 10.28 -6.84 7.60
CA GLN A 27 8.99 -7.46 7.96
C GLN A 27 8.19 -7.97 6.75
N MET A 28 8.32 -7.34 5.59
CA MET A 28 7.68 -7.82 4.36
C MET A 28 8.39 -9.08 3.84
N ILE A 29 9.72 -9.12 3.88
CA ILE A 29 10.52 -10.31 3.52
C ILE A 29 10.19 -11.46 4.47
N ASP A 30 10.20 -11.24 5.77
CA ASP A 30 9.87 -12.25 6.80
C ASP A 30 8.45 -12.82 6.61
N TYR A 31 7.54 -12.02 6.09
CA TYR A 31 6.19 -12.44 5.73
C TYR A 31 6.12 -13.31 4.47
N GLY A 32 7.17 -13.31 3.66
CA GLY A 32 7.23 -14.00 2.38
C GLY A 32 6.88 -13.14 1.16
N THR A 33 6.82 -11.81 1.32
CA THR A 33 6.68 -10.89 0.18
C THR A 33 7.96 -10.91 -0.66
N ASN A 34 7.81 -11.03 -1.96
CA ASN A 34 8.94 -11.03 -2.90
C ASN A 34 9.46 -9.60 -3.13
N VAL A 35 10.31 -9.12 -2.21
CA VAL A 35 11.01 -7.84 -2.35
C VAL A 35 12.22 -8.04 -3.25
N VAL A 36 12.20 -7.46 -4.43
CA VAL A 36 13.21 -7.71 -5.48
C VAL A 36 14.17 -6.54 -5.69
N ALA A 37 13.81 -5.35 -5.26
CA ALA A 37 14.61 -4.15 -5.47
C ALA A 37 14.35 -3.07 -4.42
N GLY A 38 15.29 -2.17 -4.26
CA GLY A 38 15.13 -0.90 -3.56
C GLY A 38 15.60 0.27 -4.42
N VAL A 39 15.01 1.44 -4.20
CA VAL A 39 15.46 2.68 -4.80
C VAL A 39 15.79 3.70 -3.72
N THR A 40 16.98 4.25 -3.80
CA THR A 40 17.41 5.44 -3.06
C THR A 40 18.42 6.19 -3.93
N PRO A 41 18.07 7.38 -4.45
CA PRO A 41 18.97 8.17 -5.29
C PRO A 41 20.34 8.38 -4.65
N GLY A 42 21.41 8.18 -5.43
CA GLY A 42 22.81 8.29 -4.98
C GLY A 42 23.34 7.09 -4.19
N LYS A 43 22.54 6.02 -4.01
CA LYS A 43 22.95 4.77 -3.34
C LYS A 43 22.87 3.53 -4.22
N GLY A 44 22.72 3.71 -5.53
CA GLY A 44 22.74 2.61 -6.50
C GLY A 44 24.03 1.80 -6.42
N GLY A 45 23.92 0.49 -6.66
CA GLY A 45 25.02 -0.47 -6.57
C GLY A 45 25.29 -1.03 -5.18
N GLN A 46 24.59 -0.56 -4.15
CA GLN A 46 24.61 -1.15 -2.81
C GLN A 46 23.62 -2.32 -2.72
N THR A 47 23.73 -3.11 -1.67
CA THR A 47 22.75 -4.11 -1.26
C THR A 47 22.30 -3.86 0.18
N THR A 48 21.08 -4.21 0.51
CA THR A 48 20.51 -4.12 1.87
C THR A 48 19.51 -5.27 2.09
N LEU A 49 18.96 -5.44 3.30
CA LEU A 49 17.95 -6.47 3.59
C LEU A 49 18.31 -7.84 2.98
N GLU A 50 19.42 -8.43 3.43
CA GLU A 50 19.84 -9.79 3.02
C GLU A 50 20.06 -9.99 1.50
N ASN A 51 20.53 -8.98 0.79
CA ASN A 51 20.87 -9.00 -0.64
C ASN A 51 19.85 -8.33 -1.59
N VAL A 52 18.93 -7.52 -1.10
CA VAL A 52 18.09 -6.70 -1.98
C VAL A 52 18.97 -5.63 -2.65
N PRO A 53 19.07 -5.60 -3.99
CA PRO A 53 19.87 -4.61 -4.69
C PRO A 53 19.20 -3.22 -4.62
N VAL A 54 20.04 -2.19 -4.49
CA VAL A 54 19.61 -0.78 -4.47
C VAL A 54 19.97 -0.10 -5.78
N PHE A 55 19.01 0.62 -6.35
CA PHE A 55 19.15 1.37 -7.60
C PHE A 55 18.99 2.86 -7.36
N ASN A 56 19.42 3.69 -8.31
CA ASN A 56 19.21 5.14 -8.24
C ASN A 56 17.83 5.55 -8.73
N THR A 57 17.25 4.78 -9.66
CA THR A 57 15.96 5.09 -10.28
C THR A 57 15.04 3.85 -10.36
N VAL A 58 13.74 4.11 -10.49
CA VAL A 58 12.74 3.06 -10.66
C VAL A 58 12.93 2.32 -11.98
N VAL A 59 13.29 3.03 -13.05
CA VAL A 59 13.54 2.42 -14.37
C VAL A 59 14.68 1.41 -14.30
N GLU A 60 15.82 1.77 -13.69
CA GLU A 60 16.94 0.84 -13.49
C GLU A 60 16.49 -0.42 -12.70
N ALA A 61 15.66 -0.24 -11.68
CA ALA A 61 15.15 -1.35 -10.89
C ALA A 61 14.21 -2.27 -11.70
N ILE A 62 13.33 -1.70 -12.54
CA ILE A 62 12.45 -2.47 -13.42
C ILE A 62 13.27 -3.28 -14.42
N ASP A 63 14.24 -2.65 -15.09
CA ASP A 63 15.07 -3.30 -16.10
C ASP A 63 15.84 -4.49 -15.53
N ALA A 64 16.38 -4.32 -14.32
CA ALA A 64 17.16 -5.36 -13.66
C ALA A 64 16.34 -6.47 -13.00
N THR A 65 15.15 -6.14 -12.47
CA THR A 65 14.41 -7.06 -11.59
C THR A 65 13.00 -7.37 -12.02
N GLN A 66 12.46 -6.69 -13.04
CA GLN A 66 11.08 -6.85 -13.49
C GLN A 66 10.07 -6.64 -12.35
N CYS A 67 10.33 -5.67 -11.44
CA CYS A 67 9.38 -5.31 -10.39
C CYS A 67 8.10 -4.73 -11.01
N ASN A 68 6.95 -5.00 -10.39
CA ASN A 68 5.63 -4.61 -10.90
C ASN A 68 4.80 -3.79 -9.90
N ALA A 69 5.30 -3.62 -8.69
CA ALA A 69 4.69 -2.83 -7.64
C ALA A 69 5.73 -2.05 -6.85
N SER A 70 5.37 -0.88 -6.34
CA SER A 70 6.22 -0.09 -5.45
C SER A 70 5.52 0.23 -4.13
N VAL A 71 6.31 0.29 -3.05
CA VAL A 71 5.91 0.90 -1.78
C VAL A 71 6.83 2.06 -1.44
N ILE A 72 6.27 3.18 -0.97
CA ILE A 72 6.98 4.44 -0.74
C ILE A 72 7.08 4.74 0.75
N TYR A 73 8.31 4.80 1.27
CA TYR A 73 8.70 5.28 2.60
C TYR A 73 9.53 6.56 2.53
N VAL A 74 9.51 7.23 1.39
CA VAL A 74 10.23 8.48 1.16
C VAL A 74 9.59 9.60 1.99
N PRO A 75 10.38 10.51 2.61
CA PRO A 75 9.83 11.65 3.36
C PRO A 75 8.86 12.52 2.56
N ALA A 76 7.87 13.11 3.23
CA ALA A 76 6.74 13.82 2.60
C ALA A 76 7.11 14.84 1.50
N PRO A 77 8.18 15.66 1.64
CA PRO A 77 8.55 16.61 0.59
C PRO A 77 8.96 15.98 -0.75
N PHE A 78 9.33 14.69 -0.75
CA PHE A 78 9.83 13.97 -1.93
C PHE A 78 8.94 12.81 -2.33
N ALA A 79 7.91 12.48 -1.53
CA ALA A 79 7.09 11.28 -1.75
C ALA A 79 6.20 11.38 -2.99
N ALA A 80 5.74 12.58 -3.33
CA ALA A 80 4.98 12.79 -4.57
C ALA A 80 5.86 12.57 -5.81
N ASP A 81 7.09 13.06 -5.80
CA ASP A 81 8.04 12.85 -6.91
C ASP A 81 8.38 11.36 -7.06
N ALA A 82 8.58 10.65 -5.94
CA ALA A 82 8.80 9.21 -5.94
C ALA A 82 7.60 8.43 -6.52
N ALA A 83 6.37 8.87 -6.21
CA ALA A 83 5.16 8.29 -6.80
C ALA A 83 5.05 8.58 -8.30
N MET A 84 5.33 9.81 -8.73
CA MET A 84 5.34 10.20 -10.14
C MET A 84 6.38 9.42 -10.94
N GLU A 85 7.57 9.21 -10.39
CA GLU A 85 8.61 8.37 -11.00
C GLU A 85 8.13 6.93 -11.21
N ALA A 86 7.51 6.32 -10.19
CA ALA A 86 7.00 4.96 -10.25
C ALA A 86 5.88 4.80 -11.28
N ILE A 87 4.96 5.78 -11.37
CA ILE A 87 3.87 5.82 -12.35
C ILE A 87 4.44 6.00 -13.76
N ALA A 88 5.34 6.96 -13.97
CA ALA A 88 5.94 7.22 -15.26
C ALA A 88 6.79 6.04 -15.79
N ALA A 89 7.40 5.27 -14.87
CA ALA A 89 8.13 4.06 -15.20
C ALA A 89 7.20 2.86 -15.54
N GLY A 90 5.88 3.01 -15.41
CA GLY A 90 4.89 2.00 -15.83
C GLY A 90 4.58 0.93 -14.77
N LEU A 91 4.85 1.18 -13.48
CA LEU A 91 4.44 0.25 -12.43
C LEU A 91 2.91 0.20 -12.31
N GLY A 92 2.37 -1.01 -12.23
CA GLY A 92 0.92 -1.23 -12.15
C GLY A 92 0.31 -0.86 -10.79
N VAL A 93 1.11 -0.91 -9.71
CA VAL A 93 0.68 -0.64 -8.33
C VAL A 93 1.71 0.23 -7.61
N VAL A 94 1.24 1.31 -6.97
CA VAL A 94 2.06 2.18 -6.12
C VAL A 94 1.35 2.39 -4.78
N ILE A 95 2.02 2.02 -3.69
CA ILE A 95 1.47 2.13 -2.33
C ILE A 95 2.26 3.19 -1.56
N ILE A 96 1.58 4.26 -1.12
CA ILE A 96 2.20 5.42 -0.47
C ILE A 96 1.89 5.38 1.02
N ILE A 97 2.87 4.98 1.83
CA ILE A 97 2.73 4.94 3.29
C ILE A 97 2.83 6.34 3.89
N THR A 98 3.68 7.16 3.32
CA THR A 98 4.01 8.51 3.78
C THR A 98 2.77 9.37 4.00
N GLU A 99 2.72 10.05 5.14
CA GLU A 99 1.74 11.08 5.48
C GLU A 99 2.31 12.49 5.26
N GLY A 100 1.43 13.49 5.19
CA GLY A 100 1.84 14.90 5.11
C GLY A 100 2.29 15.35 3.73
N ILE A 101 1.98 14.61 2.68
CA ILE A 101 2.21 15.06 1.29
C ILE A 101 1.27 16.23 0.98
N PRO A 102 1.78 17.33 0.39
CA PRO A 102 0.92 18.45 0.02
C PRO A 102 -0.23 18.04 -0.91
N THR A 103 -1.44 18.53 -0.61
CA THR A 103 -2.66 18.14 -1.34
C THR A 103 -2.55 18.40 -2.85
N LEU A 104 -1.92 19.51 -3.26
CA LEU A 104 -1.73 19.85 -4.68
C LEU A 104 -0.78 18.89 -5.39
N ASP A 105 0.23 18.37 -4.69
CA ASP A 105 1.14 17.39 -5.27
C ASP A 105 0.46 16.03 -5.40
N MET A 106 -0.35 15.63 -4.39
CA MET A 106 -1.19 14.44 -4.51
C MET A 106 -2.24 14.53 -5.62
N LEU A 107 -2.75 15.72 -5.93
CA LEU A 107 -3.64 15.91 -7.07
C LEU A 107 -2.94 15.59 -8.41
N LYS A 108 -1.66 15.98 -8.56
CA LYS A 108 -0.85 15.63 -9.73
C LYS A 108 -0.64 14.11 -9.81
N VAL A 109 -0.28 13.48 -8.69
CA VAL A 109 -0.11 12.02 -8.60
C VAL A 109 -1.41 11.30 -8.98
N TYR A 110 -2.55 11.77 -8.48
CA TYR A 110 -3.86 11.20 -8.79
C TYR A 110 -4.17 11.23 -10.30
N HIS A 111 -3.96 12.37 -10.97
CA HIS A 111 -4.18 12.48 -12.42
C HIS A 111 -3.22 11.61 -13.21
N ALA A 112 -1.93 11.65 -12.87
CA ALA A 112 -0.94 10.80 -13.53
C ALA A 112 -1.29 9.31 -13.40
N ALA A 113 -1.76 8.87 -12.22
CA ALA A 113 -2.19 7.51 -12.02
C ALA A 113 -3.38 7.11 -12.91
N GLN A 114 -4.36 8.01 -13.08
CA GLN A 114 -5.49 7.78 -13.99
C GLN A 114 -5.04 7.68 -15.45
N ASP A 115 -4.15 8.58 -15.89
CA ASP A 115 -3.65 8.61 -17.25
C ASP A 115 -2.84 7.37 -17.64
N HIS A 116 -2.12 6.79 -16.67
CA HIS A 116 -1.28 5.60 -16.88
C HIS A 116 -1.96 4.28 -16.48
N GLY A 117 -3.14 4.32 -15.89
CA GLY A 117 -3.82 3.11 -15.41
C GLY A 117 -3.16 2.47 -14.18
N THR A 118 -2.35 3.23 -13.43
CA THR A 118 -1.69 2.76 -12.21
C THR A 118 -2.63 2.80 -11.02
N ILE A 119 -2.70 1.71 -10.26
CA ILE A 119 -3.44 1.66 -8.98
C ILE A 119 -2.57 2.30 -7.91
N VAL A 120 -3.02 3.44 -7.37
CA VAL A 120 -2.36 4.11 -6.24
C VAL A 120 -3.16 3.89 -4.97
N VAL A 121 -2.53 3.35 -3.91
CA VAL A 121 -3.12 3.19 -2.57
C VAL A 121 -2.44 4.16 -1.60
N GLY A 122 -3.21 4.93 -0.88
CA GLY A 122 -2.72 6.03 -0.03
C GLY A 122 -2.86 7.39 -0.71
N PRO A 123 -2.18 8.43 -0.22
CA PRO A 123 -1.15 8.45 0.84
C PRO A 123 -1.71 8.27 2.25
N ASN A 124 -0.82 8.33 3.25
CA ASN A 124 -1.18 8.20 4.67
C ASN A 124 -2.00 6.93 4.92
N CYS A 125 -1.46 5.79 4.53
CA CYS A 125 -2.12 4.50 4.58
C CYS A 125 -1.24 3.43 5.23
N PRO A 126 -1.82 2.38 5.83
CA PRO A 126 -1.05 1.26 6.37
C PRO A 126 -0.62 0.24 5.30
N GLY A 127 -1.04 0.40 4.06
CA GLY A 127 -0.73 -0.50 2.95
C GLY A 127 -1.84 -1.50 2.63
N VAL A 128 -1.44 -2.62 2.06
CA VAL A 128 -2.31 -3.72 1.62
C VAL A 128 -1.72 -5.05 2.08
N ILE A 129 -2.58 -5.97 2.54
CA ILE A 129 -2.19 -7.34 2.82
C ILE A 129 -3.23 -8.31 2.28
N SER A 130 -2.78 -9.30 1.52
CA SER A 130 -3.55 -10.49 1.13
C SER A 130 -2.99 -11.66 1.92
N PRO A 131 -3.68 -12.10 3.00
CA PRO A 131 -3.16 -13.09 3.93
C PRO A 131 -2.75 -14.39 3.24
N GLY A 132 -1.58 -14.93 3.64
CA GLY A 132 -0.98 -16.11 3.02
C GLY A 132 -0.38 -15.90 1.63
N LYS A 133 -0.41 -14.67 1.09
CA LYS A 133 0.04 -14.35 -0.28
C LYS A 133 1.08 -13.24 -0.34
N CYS A 134 0.73 -12.05 0.15
CA CYS A 134 1.59 -10.86 0.04
C CYS A 134 1.20 -9.81 1.08
N LYS A 135 2.18 -9.17 1.67
CA LYS A 135 2.04 -8.00 2.55
C LYS A 135 2.87 -6.86 1.98
N VAL A 136 2.25 -5.69 1.78
CA VAL A 136 2.92 -4.47 1.37
C VAL A 136 2.52 -3.33 2.29
N GLY A 137 3.48 -2.82 3.06
CA GLY A 137 3.26 -1.74 4.02
C GLY A 137 3.50 -2.15 5.47
N ILE A 138 2.80 -1.46 6.39
CA ILE A 138 3.08 -1.49 7.84
C ILE A 138 2.06 -2.31 8.65
N MET A 139 1.06 -2.93 8.01
CA MET A 139 0.06 -3.72 8.74
C MET A 139 0.72 -4.86 9.54
N PRO A 140 0.34 -5.09 10.81
CA PRO A 140 0.87 -6.19 11.61
C PRO A 140 0.37 -7.54 11.06
N ALA A 141 1.29 -8.39 10.60
CA ALA A 141 0.94 -9.65 9.93
C ALA A 141 0.20 -10.64 10.86
N PHE A 142 0.56 -10.65 12.14
CA PHE A 142 0.07 -11.64 13.11
C PHE A 142 -1.42 -11.57 13.45
N ILE A 143 -2.09 -10.43 13.17
CA ILE A 143 -3.55 -10.32 13.35
C ILE A 143 -4.34 -10.82 12.14
N HIS A 144 -3.69 -11.05 11.02
CA HIS A 144 -4.33 -11.45 9.78
C HIS A 144 -4.35 -12.96 9.62
N LYS A 145 -5.45 -13.49 9.09
CA LYS A 145 -5.63 -14.90 8.77
C LYS A 145 -6.24 -15.04 7.39
N GLU A 146 -5.80 -16.01 6.63
CA GLU A 146 -6.38 -16.31 5.33
C GLU A 146 -7.86 -16.67 5.44
N GLY A 147 -8.69 -16.10 4.57
CA GLY A 147 -10.13 -16.28 4.56
C GLY A 147 -10.80 -15.52 3.42
N ARG A 148 -12.08 -15.18 3.59
CA ARG A 148 -12.93 -14.71 2.49
C ARG A 148 -13.60 -13.35 2.75
N ILE A 149 -13.16 -12.60 3.77
CA ILE A 149 -13.70 -11.28 4.08
C ILE A 149 -12.75 -10.19 3.58
N GLY A 150 -13.20 -9.37 2.64
CA GLY A 150 -12.50 -8.17 2.24
C GLY A 150 -12.59 -7.07 3.31
N VAL A 151 -11.51 -6.34 3.56
CA VAL A 151 -11.51 -5.22 4.52
C VAL A 151 -11.03 -3.96 3.83
N ILE A 152 -11.81 -2.88 3.94
CA ILE A 152 -11.47 -1.54 3.43
C ILE A 152 -11.56 -0.54 4.57
N SER A 153 -10.52 0.27 4.76
CA SER A 153 -10.53 1.30 5.80
C SER A 153 -9.72 2.54 5.42
N ARG A 154 -10.17 3.69 5.91
CA ARG A 154 -9.40 4.95 5.90
C ARG A 154 -8.57 5.16 7.16
N SER A 155 -8.74 4.33 8.18
CA SER A 155 -8.09 4.47 9.47
C SER A 155 -7.19 3.26 9.73
N GLY A 156 -5.90 3.49 9.95
CA GLY A 156 -4.96 2.43 10.32
C GLY A 156 -5.41 1.66 11.56
N THR A 157 -5.65 2.37 12.67
CA THR A 157 -6.04 1.78 13.96
C THR A 157 -7.34 0.97 13.86
N LEU A 158 -8.38 1.55 13.25
CA LEU A 158 -9.67 0.88 13.12
C LEU A 158 -9.58 -0.35 12.19
N THR A 159 -8.69 -0.33 11.20
CA THR A 159 -8.39 -1.50 10.37
C THR A 159 -7.93 -2.67 11.24
N TYR A 160 -6.99 -2.42 12.15
CA TYR A 160 -6.43 -3.47 13.00
C TYR A 160 -7.46 -4.06 13.97
N GLU A 161 -8.33 -3.23 14.55
CA GLU A 161 -9.42 -3.69 15.41
C GLU A 161 -10.41 -4.60 14.65
N VAL A 162 -10.84 -4.17 13.46
CA VAL A 162 -11.78 -4.95 12.63
C VAL A 162 -11.15 -6.27 12.19
N VAL A 163 -9.89 -6.24 11.73
CA VAL A 163 -9.18 -7.44 11.28
C VAL A 163 -9.00 -8.42 12.43
N ASN A 164 -8.57 -7.96 13.61
CA ASN A 164 -8.40 -8.81 14.78
C ASN A 164 -9.71 -9.45 15.21
N ALA A 165 -10.79 -8.67 15.28
CA ALA A 165 -12.12 -9.19 15.63
C ALA A 165 -12.62 -10.25 14.64
N LEU A 166 -12.42 -10.06 13.33
CA LEU A 166 -12.74 -11.07 12.31
C LEU A 166 -11.91 -12.35 12.50
N THR A 167 -10.63 -12.20 12.79
CA THR A 167 -9.71 -13.33 13.00
C THR A 167 -10.09 -14.13 14.25
N GLU A 168 -10.40 -13.46 15.36
CA GLU A 168 -10.86 -14.09 16.60
C GLU A 168 -12.22 -14.80 16.43
N ALA A 169 -13.10 -14.24 15.58
CA ALA A 169 -14.37 -14.88 15.22
C ALA A 169 -14.21 -16.08 14.26
N GLY A 170 -12.98 -16.46 13.91
CA GLY A 170 -12.69 -17.56 13.00
C GLY A 170 -12.86 -17.22 11.52
N MET A 171 -13.25 -15.98 11.20
CA MET A 171 -13.33 -15.46 9.84
C MET A 171 -11.96 -14.87 9.46
N GLY A 172 -11.38 -15.31 8.34
CA GLY A 172 -10.15 -14.75 7.81
C GLY A 172 -10.43 -13.71 6.72
N GLN A 173 -9.38 -13.09 6.22
CA GLN A 173 -9.48 -12.04 5.22
C GLN A 173 -8.97 -12.50 3.84
N SER A 174 -9.66 -12.08 2.77
CA SER A 174 -9.17 -12.25 1.40
C SER A 174 -8.10 -11.21 1.07
N THR A 175 -8.41 -9.95 1.32
CA THR A 175 -7.48 -8.81 1.23
C THR A 175 -7.92 -7.71 2.19
N CYS A 176 -6.95 -7.07 2.84
CA CYS A 176 -7.17 -5.86 3.65
C CYS A 176 -6.48 -4.68 2.98
N ILE A 177 -7.24 -3.60 2.75
CA ILE A 177 -6.75 -2.37 2.11
C ILE A 177 -6.95 -1.19 3.05
N GLY A 178 -5.85 -0.56 3.42
CA GLY A 178 -5.89 0.78 4.00
C GLY A 178 -5.80 1.82 2.90
N ILE A 179 -6.91 2.48 2.56
CA ILE A 179 -6.94 3.41 1.42
C ILE A 179 -6.41 4.81 1.75
N GLY A 180 -6.10 5.07 3.02
CA GLY A 180 -5.51 6.34 3.46
C GLY A 180 -6.48 7.35 4.04
N GLY A 181 -5.92 8.25 4.86
CA GLY A 181 -6.67 9.26 5.62
C GLY A 181 -6.78 10.62 4.95
N ASP A 182 -5.94 10.92 3.97
CA ASP A 182 -5.76 12.24 3.38
C ASP A 182 -6.95 12.68 2.50
N PRO A 183 -7.10 14.01 2.24
CA PRO A 183 -8.19 14.51 1.40
C PRO A 183 -8.18 13.96 -0.03
N ILE A 184 -7.00 13.85 -0.63
CA ILE A 184 -6.79 13.26 -1.96
C ILE A 184 -6.08 11.91 -1.78
N ILE A 185 -6.74 10.84 -2.18
CA ILE A 185 -6.22 9.47 -2.15
C ILE A 185 -6.35 8.85 -3.54
N GLY A 186 -5.44 7.93 -3.88
CA GLY A 186 -5.43 7.28 -5.18
C GLY A 186 -6.62 6.34 -5.40
N THR A 187 -6.85 5.41 -4.47
CA THR A 187 -7.95 4.44 -4.52
C THR A 187 -9.07 4.87 -3.57
N ARG A 188 -10.27 5.09 -4.10
CA ARG A 188 -11.46 5.45 -3.31
C ARG A 188 -12.22 4.19 -2.87
N TYR A 189 -13.16 4.33 -1.93
CA TYR A 189 -14.04 3.22 -1.52
C TYR A 189 -14.72 2.54 -2.70
N ILE A 190 -15.28 3.33 -3.62
CA ILE A 190 -16.00 2.77 -4.77
C ILE A 190 -15.09 1.95 -5.69
N ASP A 191 -13.83 2.37 -5.83
CA ASP A 191 -12.86 1.67 -6.66
C ASP A 191 -12.47 0.32 -6.03
N ALA A 192 -12.20 0.32 -4.71
CA ALA A 192 -11.90 -0.90 -3.96
C ALA A 192 -13.13 -1.85 -3.88
N LEU A 193 -14.34 -1.32 -3.71
CA LEU A 193 -15.57 -2.13 -3.71
C LEU A 193 -15.76 -2.87 -5.03
N LYS A 194 -15.53 -2.22 -6.17
CA LYS A 194 -15.59 -2.86 -7.50
C LYS A 194 -14.56 -3.97 -7.66
N MET A 195 -13.34 -3.78 -7.11
CA MET A 195 -12.31 -4.83 -7.13
C MET A 195 -12.73 -6.04 -6.31
N PHE A 196 -13.31 -5.84 -5.12
CA PHE A 196 -13.79 -6.93 -4.29
C PHE A 196 -15.01 -7.64 -4.88
N GLU A 197 -15.92 -6.92 -5.52
CA GLU A 197 -17.09 -7.50 -6.21
C GLU A 197 -16.65 -8.45 -7.33
N ALA A 198 -15.56 -8.13 -8.01
CA ALA A 198 -15.00 -8.96 -9.07
C ALA A 198 -14.10 -10.10 -8.54
N ASP A 199 -13.78 -10.14 -7.25
CA ASP A 199 -12.89 -11.15 -6.67
C ASP A 199 -13.64 -12.41 -6.23
N PRO A 200 -13.42 -13.58 -6.86
CA PRO A 200 -14.09 -14.81 -6.48
C PRO A 200 -13.67 -15.37 -5.13
N GLU A 201 -12.62 -14.83 -4.51
CA GLU A 201 -12.14 -15.22 -3.18
C GLU A 201 -12.77 -14.38 -2.06
N THR A 202 -13.61 -13.39 -2.39
CA THR A 202 -14.27 -12.51 -1.43
C THR A 202 -15.77 -12.78 -1.37
N ASP A 203 -16.28 -13.22 -0.21
CA ASP A 203 -17.71 -13.50 0.01
C ASP A 203 -18.41 -12.37 0.76
N GLY A 204 -17.67 -11.52 1.46
CA GLY A 204 -18.22 -10.44 2.26
C GLY A 204 -17.23 -9.31 2.49
N LEU A 205 -17.73 -8.15 2.90
CA LEU A 205 -16.92 -6.95 3.10
C LEU A 205 -17.14 -6.32 4.47
N ALA A 206 -16.04 -5.91 5.10
CA ALA A 206 -16.03 -5.04 6.25
C ALA A 206 -15.45 -3.67 5.85
N ALA A 207 -16.28 -2.63 5.89
CA ALA A 207 -15.87 -1.26 5.57
C ALA A 207 -15.78 -0.43 6.85
N ALA A 208 -14.58 0.07 7.18
CA ALA A 208 -14.37 0.88 8.36
C ALA A 208 -14.07 2.35 8.00
N THR A 209 -14.87 3.27 8.50
CA THR A 209 -14.68 4.72 8.32
C THR A 209 -14.86 5.45 9.63
N LYS A 210 -14.05 6.49 9.88
CA LYS A 210 -14.30 7.39 11.02
C LYS A 210 -15.63 8.09 10.78
N LYS A 211 -16.64 7.77 11.59
CA LYS A 211 -17.86 8.56 11.64
C LYS A 211 -17.48 9.93 12.21
N LYS A 212 -17.62 10.99 11.43
CA LYS A 212 -17.52 12.35 11.97
C LYS A 212 -18.59 12.44 13.06
N PRO A 213 -18.28 12.82 14.32
CA PRO A 213 -19.32 13.03 15.30
C PRO A 213 -20.32 14.03 14.69
N PRO A 214 -21.64 13.86 14.91
CA PRO A 214 -22.63 14.81 14.43
C PRO A 214 -22.18 16.18 14.96
N SER A 215 -21.99 17.16 14.07
CA SER A 215 -21.77 18.52 14.47
C SER A 215 -22.94 18.90 15.35
N LEU A 216 -22.71 19.24 16.61
CA LEU A 216 -23.67 19.91 17.45
C LEU A 216 -23.93 21.25 16.77
N LEU A 217 -24.82 21.28 15.81
CA LEU A 217 -25.46 22.49 15.38
C LEU A 217 -26.27 22.94 16.59
N SER A 218 -25.75 23.93 17.34
CA SER A 218 -26.50 24.66 18.29
C SER A 218 -27.73 25.19 17.59
N ARG A 219 -28.90 24.62 17.90
CA ARG A 219 -30.17 25.29 17.62
C ARG A 219 -30.23 26.48 18.54
N THR A 220 -29.91 27.65 18.03
CA THR A 220 -30.41 28.93 18.56
C THR A 220 -31.76 29.21 17.95
#